data_354770a21da123057c91b13c6b534f52
#
_entry.id   354770a21da123057c91b13c6b534f52
#
_cell.length_a   1.000
_cell.length_b   1.000
_cell.length_c   1.000
_cell.angle_alpha   90.00
_cell.angle_beta   90.00
_cell.angle_gamma   90.00
#
_symmetry.space_group_name_H-M   'P 1'
#
loop_
_entity.id
_entity.type
_entity.pdbx_description
1 polymer ?
#
loop_
_entity_poly.entity_id
_entity_poly.type
_entity_poly.pdbx_seq_one_letter_code
_entity_poly.pdbx_strand_id
1 'polypeptide(L)'
;MKFIVIGITDNPLPWFPPEVMEIIRQGQVFSGGRRHHEIVAPLLPPDAQWIDITVPLDKVFEQYRKPSTSRGEREEGLCIFASGDPLFFGFANTLRREFPDAEMQVYPAPNSLQMLAHRLLMPYHDMRIVSLTGRPWPEFDRALIERAPKIGVLTDREHTPSAIARRMLEYGYTQYKMYVGEHLGNPSKEQVTSLSLEEATQQDFSHPNCLILDTNYHELNTNYPQININDNSCSIHGNSCLKKGTFGIPDQAFTLLDGREKMITKMPIRLLTLQALDLPRRHVLWDIGFCTGSVSIEARLQFPHLRIEAFEVRPECEAIIHENMRRHGAPGIGVHIGDFLETPLPLGEGLGERLPDAVFIGGHGGRLKEILAKVLRYLAPGGVIVMNSVKAPLVKTDSHRLWDEACRELGLQQEPPLHIQLDDHHPITILKAIYNP
;
A
#
# COMPACT_ATOMS: atom_id res chain seq x y z
N MET A 1 -2.13 34.61 2.18
CA MET A 1 -1.80 34.03 0.85
C MET A 1 -3.06 33.34 0.35
N LYS A 2 -3.37 33.48 -0.96
CA LYS A 2 -4.54 32.85 -1.58
C LYS A 2 -4.08 32.00 -2.75
N PHE A 3 -4.60 30.77 -2.83
CA PHE A 3 -4.39 29.85 -3.95
C PHE A 3 -5.71 29.62 -4.69
N ILE A 4 -5.67 29.65 -6.01
CA ILE A 4 -6.77 29.27 -6.88
C ILE A 4 -6.29 28.06 -7.68
N VAL A 5 -6.79 26.88 -7.37
CA VAL A 5 -6.34 25.63 -7.98
C VAL A 5 -7.35 25.14 -9.00
N ILE A 6 -6.93 25.13 -10.27
CA ILE A 6 -7.79 24.84 -11.42
C ILE A 6 -7.41 23.48 -12.00
N GLY A 7 -8.37 22.56 -12.00
CA GLY A 7 -8.23 21.24 -12.60
C GLY A 7 -8.28 21.31 -14.14
N ILE A 8 -7.41 20.54 -14.79
CA ILE A 8 -7.41 20.41 -16.26
C ILE A 8 -7.27 18.93 -16.67
N THR A 9 -7.82 18.61 -17.83
CA THR A 9 -7.62 17.31 -18.50
C THR A 9 -6.45 17.38 -19.48
N ASP A 10 -6.21 16.31 -20.25
CA ASP A 10 -5.20 16.29 -21.30
C ASP A 10 -5.70 16.91 -22.64
N ASN A 11 -6.84 17.60 -22.61
CA ASN A 11 -7.38 18.27 -23.79
C ASN A 11 -6.52 19.49 -24.15
N PRO A 12 -5.94 19.58 -25.37
CA PRO A 12 -5.16 20.73 -25.82
C PRO A 12 -5.99 22.00 -26.00
N LEU A 13 -7.31 21.86 -26.03
CA LEU A 13 -8.27 22.99 -26.09
C LEU A 13 -9.20 22.89 -24.87
N PRO A 14 -8.71 23.24 -23.65
CA PRO A 14 -9.50 23.09 -22.46
C PRO A 14 -10.68 24.07 -22.45
N TRP A 15 -11.83 23.58 -22.04
CA TRP A 15 -13.00 24.40 -21.76
C TRP A 15 -13.06 24.73 -20.27
N PHE A 16 -13.26 26.00 -19.97
CA PHE A 16 -13.47 26.45 -18.58
C PHE A 16 -14.80 27.21 -18.45
N PRO A 17 -15.47 27.13 -17.30
CA PRO A 17 -16.60 27.99 -16.99
C PRO A 17 -16.23 29.47 -17.11
N PRO A 18 -17.19 30.38 -17.44
CA PRO A 18 -16.91 31.79 -17.60
C PRO A 18 -16.19 32.44 -16.41
N GLU A 19 -16.53 32.05 -15.19
CA GLU A 19 -15.90 32.52 -13.95
C GLU A 19 -14.41 32.14 -13.88
N VAL A 20 -14.05 30.91 -14.29
CA VAL A 20 -12.66 30.46 -14.32
C VAL A 20 -11.88 31.16 -15.42
N MET A 21 -12.50 31.40 -16.58
CA MET A 21 -11.89 32.17 -17.65
C MET A 21 -11.61 33.61 -17.21
N GLU A 22 -12.48 34.24 -16.43
CA GLU A 22 -12.25 35.58 -15.90
C GLU A 22 -11.07 35.60 -14.91
N ILE A 23 -10.98 34.58 -14.00
CA ILE A 23 -9.83 34.42 -13.13
C ILE A 23 -8.52 34.28 -13.92
N ILE A 24 -8.53 33.50 -15.01
CA ILE A 24 -7.34 33.35 -15.88
C ILE A 24 -6.96 34.67 -16.56
N ARG A 25 -7.94 35.41 -17.05
CA ARG A 25 -7.67 36.70 -17.70
C ARG A 25 -7.14 37.77 -16.77
N GLN A 26 -7.57 37.77 -15.51
CA GLN A 26 -7.15 38.75 -14.51
C GLN A 26 -5.87 38.31 -13.77
N GLY A 27 -5.55 37.04 -13.79
CA GLY A 27 -4.40 36.48 -13.10
C GLY A 27 -3.08 36.98 -13.66
N GLN A 28 -2.09 37.19 -12.80
CA GLN A 28 -0.74 37.63 -13.18
C GLN A 28 0.31 36.51 -12.96
N VAL A 29 0.13 35.68 -11.92
CA VAL A 29 1.08 34.64 -11.57
C VAL A 29 0.38 33.29 -11.63
N PHE A 30 0.96 32.40 -12.41
CA PHE A 30 0.46 31.06 -12.66
C PHE A 30 1.51 30.02 -12.32
N SER A 31 1.05 28.81 -12.01
CA SER A 31 1.94 27.69 -11.76
C SER A 31 1.33 26.38 -12.26
N GLY A 32 2.18 25.42 -12.58
CA GLY A 32 1.78 24.10 -13.05
C GLY A 32 2.98 23.29 -13.53
N GLY A 33 2.76 22.04 -13.87
CA GLY A 33 3.77 21.24 -14.57
C GLY A 33 3.90 21.69 -16.03
N ARG A 34 5.00 21.31 -16.68
CA ARG A 34 5.31 21.67 -18.08
C ARG A 34 4.14 21.39 -19.03
N ARG A 35 3.52 20.22 -18.95
CA ARG A 35 2.36 19.84 -19.77
C ARG A 35 1.17 20.79 -19.53
N HIS A 36 0.93 21.20 -18.28
CA HIS A 36 -0.14 22.14 -17.97
C HIS A 36 0.11 23.48 -18.63
N HIS A 37 1.37 23.95 -18.60
CA HIS A 37 1.76 25.20 -19.28
C HIS A 37 1.49 25.11 -20.78
N GLU A 38 1.93 24.04 -21.44
CA GLU A 38 1.71 23.84 -22.88
C GLU A 38 0.23 23.91 -23.28
N ILE A 39 -0.67 23.38 -22.42
CA ILE A 39 -2.11 23.39 -22.66
C ILE A 39 -2.73 24.77 -22.45
N VAL A 40 -2.34 25.49 -21.37
CA VAL A 40 -3.02 26.75 -21.01
C VAL A 40 -2.35 28.00 -21.54
N ALA A 41 -1.12 27.94 -22.03
CA ALA A 41 -0.36 29.08 -22.54
C ALA A 41 -1.15 29.99 -23.53
N PRO A 42 -1.96 29.44 -24.46
CA PRO A 42 -2.76 30.28 -25.36
C PRO A 42 -3.87 31.09 -24.67
N LEU A 43 -4.21 30.75 -23.41
CA LEU A 43 -5.28 31.38 -22.62
C LEU A 43 -4.75 32.41 -21.62
N LEU A 44 -3.43 32.42 -21.36
CA LEU A 44 -2.81 33.26 -20.35
C LEU A 44 -2.64 34.71 -20.90
N PRO A 45 -2.66 35.72 -20.02
CA PRO A 45 -2.29 37.09 -20.38
C PRO A 45 -0.86 37.16 -20.95
N PRO A 46 -0.56 38.14 -21.85
CA PRO A 46 0.75 38.24 -22.49
C PRO A 46 1.93 38.47 -21.51
N ASP A 47 1.64 39.08 -20.38
CA ASP A 47 2.59 39.40 -19.29
C ASP A 47 2.54 38.44 -18.13
N ALA A 48 1.83 37.33 -18.28
CA ALA A 48 1.70 36.33 -17.25
C ALA A 48 3.05 35.72 -16.83
N GLN A 49 3.29 35.64 -15.51
CA GLN A 49 4.43 34.93 -14.95
C GLN A 49 4.10 33.47 -14.71
N TRP A 50 5.00 32.57 -15.11
CA TRP A 50 4.82 31.13 -14.89
C TRP A 50 5.87 30.58 -13.94
N ILE A 51 5.41 29.77 -12.97
CA ILE A 51 6.26 29.02 -12.04
C ILE A 51 6.09 27.52 -12.33
N ASP A 52 7.16 26.88 -12.79
CA ASP A 52 7.15 25.44 -13.04
C ASP A 52 7.11 24.64 -11.75
N ILE A 53 6.18 23.70 -11.65
CA ILE A 53 6.17 22.70 -10.59
C ILE A 53 7.16 21.60 -10.95
N THR A 54 8.28 21.55 -10.21
CA THR A 54 9.38 20.58 -10.37
C THR A 54 9.69 19.90 -9.04
N VAL A 55 10.31 18.74 -9.08
CA VAL A 55 10.78 18.03 -7.89
C VAL A 55 12.27 18.35 -7.67
N PRO A 56 12.72 18.64 -6.44
CA PRO A 56 11.95 18.69 -5.20
C PRO A 56 11.05 19.92 -5.04
N LEU A 57 9.90 19.75 -4.38
CA LEU A 57 8.88 20.80 -4.24
C LEU A 57 9.29 22.00 -3.39
N ASP A 58 10.28 21.85 -2.50
CA ASP A 58 10.73 22.90 -1.58
C ASP A 58 11.07 24.20 -2.34
N LYS A 59 11.78 24.09 -3.48
CA LYS A 59 12.14 25.22 -4.32
C LYS A 59 10.93 25.92 -4.93
N VAL A 60 9.87 25.18 -5.22
CA VAL A 60 8.61 25.73 -5.73
C VAL A 60 7.89 26.47 -4.61
N PHE A 61 7.82 25.88 -3.41
CA PHE A 61 7.21 26.52 -2.25
C PHE A 61 7.95 27.77 -1.78
N GLU A 62 9.29 27.79 -1.90
CA GLU A 62 10.07 29.01 -1.68
C GLU A 62 9.67 30.14 -2.63
N GLN A 63 9.38 29.83 -3.92
CA GLN A 63 8.90 30.83 -4.86
C GLN A 63 7.50 31.32 -4.50
N TYR A 64 6.61 30.42 -4.05
CA TYR A 64 5.27 30.80 -3.60
C TYR A 64 5.30 31.72 -2.35
N ARG A 65 6.30 31.56 -1.48
CA ARG A 65 6.49 32.39 -0.27
C ARG A 65 7.11 33.76 -0.56
N LYS A 66 7.73 33.96 -1.73
CA LYS A 66 8.35 35.25 -2.05
C LYS A 66 7.30 36.34 -2.10
N PRO A 67 7.60 37.52 -1.51
CA PRO A 67 6.71 38.68 -1.63
C PRO A 67 6.59 39.07 -3.10
N SER A 68 5.37 39.25 -3.59
CA SER A 68 5.13 39.93 -4.86
C SER A 68 5.68 41.37 -4.76
N THR A 69 6.36 41.81 -5.81
CA THR A 69 6.96 43.13 -5.87
C THR A 69 5.97 44.23 -6.12
N SER A 70 4.73 43.91 -6.51
CA SER A 70 3.64 44.82 -6.81
C SER A 70 2.51 44.75 -5.78
N ARG A 71 2.02 45.89 -5.34
CA ARG A 71 1.03 46.05 -4.26
C ARG A 71 -0.37 45.45 -4.57
N GLY A 72 -0.65 45.07 -5.83
CA GLY A 72 -1.93 44.50 -6.29
C GLY A 72 -1.96 42.96 -6.38
N GLU A 73 -0.80 42.31 -6.55
CA GLU A 73 -0.70 40.90 -6.92
C GLU A 73 -1.10 39.89 -5.77
N ARG A 74 -1.22 40.34 -4.53
CA ARG A 74 -1.61 39.50 -3.40
C ARG A 74 -3.12 39.35 -3.21
N GLU A 75 -3.92 40.29 -3.69
CA GLU A 75 -5.38 40.23 -3.56
C GLU A 75 -5.99 39.26 -4.57
N GLU A 76 -5.35 39.07 -5.73
CA GLU A 76 -5.85 38.21 -6.80
C GLU A 76 -5.53 36.72 -6.61
N GLY A 77 -4.47 36.36 -5.87
CA GLY A 77 -4.07 34.99 -5.57
C GLY A 77 -3.19 34.35 -6.65
N LEU A 78 -2.52 33.24 -6.30
CA LEU A 78 -1.71 32.41 -7.21
C LEU A 78 -2.60 31.36 -7.88
N CYS A 79 -2.70 31.40 -9.21
CA CYS A 79 -3.44 30.42 -10.00
C CYS A 79 -2.58 29.20 -10.31
N ILE A 80 -3.03 28.00 -9.90
CA ILE A 80 -2.28 26.77 -10.05
C ILE A 80 -3.09 25.78 -10.88
N PHE A 81 -2.51 25.28 -11.97
CA PHE A 81 -3.12 24.24 -12.79
C PHE A 81 -2.68 22.85 -12.32
N ALA A 82 -3.65 21.97 -12.11
CA ALA A 82 -3.45 20.60 -11.67
C ALA A 82 -4.22 19.61 -12.55
N SER A 83 -3.72 18.38 -12.69
CA SER A 83 -4.40 17.34 -13.47
C SER A 83 -5.70 16.90 -12.81
N GLY A 84 -6.79 16.85 -13.55
CA GLY A 84 -8.09 16.36 -13.10
C GLY A 84 -8.66 17.13 -11.93
N ASP A 85 -9.13 16.42 -10.91
CA ASP A 85 -9.60 17.02 -9.67
C ASP A 85 -8.43 17.29 -8.71
N PRO A 86 -8.16 18.57 -8.37
CA PRO A 86 -7.03 18.93 -7.51
C PRO A 86 -7.07 18.35 -6.09
N LEU A 87 -8.23 17.91 -5.61
CA LEU A 87 -8.39 17.26 -4.30
C LEU A 87 -8.34 15.74 -4.39
N PHE A 88 -8.49 15.17 -5.57
CA PHE A 88 -8.43 13.73 -5.78
C PHE A 88 -6.98 13.24 -5.96
N PHE A 89 -6.29 12.97 -4.86
CA PHE A 89 -4.83 12.69 -4.82
C PHE A 89 -3.98 13.80 -5.46
N GLY A 90 -4.57 14.96 -5.70
CA GLY A 90 -4.00 16.05 -6.45
C GLY A 90 -3.21 17.04 -5.61
N PHE A 91 -2.64 18.04 -6.29
CA PHE A 91 -1.69 18.99 -5.73
C PHE A 91 -2.28 19.93 -4.66
N ALA A 92 -3.60 20.15 -4.66
CA ALA A 92 -4.27 20.93 -3.62
C ALA A 92 -4.10 20.35 -2.21
N ASN A 93 -4.02 19.02 -2.08
CA ASN A 93 -3.75 18.37 -0.80
C ASN A 93 -2.32 18.67 -0.28
N THR A 94 -1.36 18.75 -1.19
CA THR A 94 0.01 19.13 -0.86
C THR A 94 0.10 20.59 -0.41
N LEU A 95 -0.60 21.49 -1.13
CA LEU A 95 -0.68 22.90 -0.75
C LEU A 95 -1.32 23.09 0.63
N ARG A 96 -2.42 22.39 0.94
CA ARG A 96 -3.08 22.48 2.25
C ARG A 96 -2.17 22.04 3.40
N ARG A 97 -1.32 21.05 3.16
CA ARG A 97 -0.35 20.58 4.17
C ARG A 97 0.79 21.56 4.38
N GLU A 98 1.29 22.16 3.29
CA GLU A 98 2.45 23.07 3.31
C GLU A 98 2.07 24.50 3.71
N PHE A 99 0.84 24.93 3.42
CA PHE A 99 0.32 26.26 3.69
C PHE A 99 -1.04 26.16 4.41
N PRO A 100 -1.08 25.70 5.66
CA PRO A 100 -2.34 25.44 6.38
C PRO A 100 -3.21 26.68 6.58
N ASP A 101 -2.61 27.86 6.65
CA ASP A 101 -3.30 29.14 6.88
C ASP A 101 -3.66 29.88 5.57
N ALA A 102 -3.37 29.29 4.40
CA ALA A 102 -3.69 29.91 3.13
C ALA A 102 -5.18 29.74 2.78
N GLU A 103 -5.79 30.80 2.26
CA GLU A 103 -7.10 30.70 1.59
C GLU A 103 -6.94 29.86 0.31
N MET A 104 -7.87 28.93 0.08
CA MET A 104 -7.82 28.07 -1.11
C MET A 104 -9.20 27.98 -1.77
N GLN A 105 -9.22 28.23 -3.07
CA GLN A 105 -10.37 28.03 -3.93
C GLN A 105 -10.03 26.96 -4.97
N VAL A 106 -10.91 25.97 -5.18
CA VAL A 106 -10.64 24.81 -6.04
C VAL A 106 -11.73 24.68 -7.10
N TYR A 107 -11.31 24.59 -8.36
CA TYR A 107 -12.16 24.31 -9.51
C TYR A 107 -11.79 22.94 -10.09
N PRO A 108 -12.60 21.90 -9.88
CA PRO A 108 -12.27 20.56 -10.33
C PRO A 108 -12.52 20.36 -11.83
N ALA A 109 -11.73 19.49 -12.44
CA ALA A 109 -12.06 18.82 -13.68
C ALA A 109 -12.28 17.31 -13.42
N PRO A 110 -12.91 16.56 -14.33
CA PRO A 110 -13.00 15.12 -14.19
C PRO A 110 -11.63 14.49 -14.02
N ASN A 111 -11.47 13.63 -13.01
CA ASN A 111 -10.22 12.89 -12.85
C ASN A 111 -10.11 11.76 -13.89
N SER A 112 -8.90 11.22 -14.08
CA SER A 112 -8.65 10.22 -15.11
C SER A 112 -9.46 8.93 -14.92
N LEU A 113 -9.69 8.48 -13.66
CA LEU A 113 -10.50 7.28 -13.39
C LEU A 113 -11.98 7.50 -13.71
N GLN A 114 -12.54 8.69 -13.43
CA GLN A 114 -13.89 9.05 -13.86
C GLN A 114 -13.99 9.01 -15.38
N MET A 115 -13.02 9.61 -16.08
CA MET A 115 -13.01 9.64 -17.54
C MET A 115 -12.94 8.22 -18.11
N LEU A 116 -12.05 7.37 -17.58
CA LEU A 116 -11.95 5.97 -18.01
C LEU A 116 -13.25 5.20 -17.78
N ALA A 117 -13.84 5.33 -16.58
CA ALA A 117 -15.11 4.70 -16.27
C ALA A 117 -16.25 5.13 -17.22
N HIS A 118 -16.29 6.42 -17.58
CA HIS A 118 -17.27 6.93 -18.56
C HIS A 118 -17.02 6.38 -19.99
N ARG A 119 -15.77 6.22 -20.42
CA ARG A 119 -15.46 5.58 -21.70
C ARG A 119 -15.89 4.11 -21.75
N LEU A 120 -15.83 3.45 -20.59
CA LEU A 120 -16.23 2.04 -20.43
C LEU A 120 -17.73 1.89 -20.11
N LEU A 121 -18.49 2.97 -19.91
CA LEU A 121 -19.85 2.97 -19.37
C LEU A 121 -19.96 2.15 -18.08
N MET A 122 -18.92 2.23 -17.25
CA MET A 122 -18.75 1.44 -16.04
C MET A 122 -19.16 2.24 -14.80
N PRO A 123 -20.08 1.76 -13.96
CA PRO A 123 -20.31 2.35 -12.64
C PRO A 123 -19.04 2.27 -11.78
N TYR A 124 -18.73 3.36 -11.07
CA TYR A 124 -17.50 3.45 -10.28
C TYR A 124 -17.69 3.88 -8.82
N HIS A 125 -18.94 3.91 -8.35
CA HIS A 125 -19.25 4.26 -6.95
C HIS A 125 -18.73 3.21 -5.94
N ASP A 126 -18.54 1.98 -6.37
CA ASP A 126 -18.02 0.83 -5.62
C ASP A 126 -16.52 0.58 -5.84
N MET A 127 -15.87 1.43 -6.61
CA MET A 127 -14.46 1.28 -6.97
C MET A 127 -13.54 1.58 -5.78
N ARG A 128 -12.68 0.64 -5.42
CA ARG A 128 -11.55 0.89 -4.52
C ARG A 128 -10.50 1.69 -5.27
N ILE A 129 -10.22 2.89 -4.81
CA ILE A 129 -9.26 3.78 -5.47
C ILE A 129 -7.91 3.69 -4.79
N VAL A 130 -6.87 3.51 -5.60
CA VAL A 130 -5.47 3.45 -5.17
C VAL A 130 -4.65 4.41 -6.01
N SER A 131 -3.82 5.21 -5.38
CA SER A 131 -2.82 6.02 -6.09
C SER A 131 -1.43 5.45 -5.85
N LEU A 132 -0.78 5.06 -6.93
CA LEU A 132 0.63 4.67 -6.94
C LEU A 132 1.54 5.82 -7.40
N THR A 133 0.97 6.98 -7.76
CA THR A 133 1.75 8.14 -8.20
C THR A 133 2.66 8.64 -7.09
N GLY A 134 3.97 8.36 -7.18
CA GLY A 134 4.96 8.66 -6.16
C GLY A 134 4.68 7.99 -4.81
N ARG A 135 4.02 6.83 -4.81
CA ARG A 135 3.66 6.07 -3.60
C ARG A 135 4.03 4.60 -3.78
N PRO A 136 4.42 3.92 -2.68
CA PRO A 136 4.75 2.50 -2.70
C PRO A 136 3.50 1.61 -2.81
N TRP A 137 3.72 0.30 -3.00
CA TRP A 137 2.71 -0.72 -3.24
C TRP A 137 1.69 -1.02 -2.11
N PRO A 138 1.93 -0.74 -0.79
CA PRO A 138 1.11 -1.30 0.30
C PRO A 138 -0.40 -1.13 0.15
N GLU A 139 -0.89 0.02 -0.32
CA GLU A 139 -2.34 0.23 -0.50
C GLU A 139 -2.90 -0.58 -1.68
N PHE A 140 -2.10 -0.78 -2.74
CA PHE A 140 -2.47 -1.65 -3.85
C PHE A 140 -2.50 -3.12 -3.42
N ASP A 141 -1.45 -3.58 -2.74
CA ASP A 141 -1.37 -4.93 -2.18
C ASP A 141 -2.54 -5.21 -1.23
N ARG A 142 -2.89 -4.23 -0.42
CA ARG A 142 -4.05 -4.30 0.47
C ARG A 142 -5.34 -4.50 -0.31
N ALA A 143 -5.56 -3.72 -1.36
CA ALA A 143 -6.75 -3.86 -2.20
C ALA A 143 -6.84 -5.25 -2.86
N LEU A 144 -5.70 -5.82 -3.27
CA LEU A 144 -5.61 -7.18 -3.81
C LEU A 144 -5.94 -8.24 -2.74
N ILE A 145 -5.35 -8.16 -1.55
CA ILE A 145 -5.59 -9.10 -0.45
C ILE A 145 -7.06 -9.03 0.01
N GLU A 146 -7.61 -7.83 0.13
CA GLU A 146 -9.04 -7.61 0.44
C GLU A 146 -9.97 -8.08 -0.70
N ARG A 147 -9.42 -8.44 -1.87
CA ARG A 147 -10.14 -8.89 -3.08
C ARG A 147 -11.21 -7.89 -3.50
N ALA A 148 -10.84 -6.61 -3.52
CA ALA A 148 -11.73 -5.57 -4.00
C ALA A 148 -12.17 -5.91 -5.44
N PRO A 149 -13.48 -6.01 -5.72
CA PRO A 149 -13.95 -6.49 -7.03
C PRO A 149 -13.61 -5.52 -8.15
N LYS A 150 -13.44 -4.24 -7.82
CA LYS A 150 -13.08 -3.18 -8.77
C LYS A 150 -12.03 -2.27 -8.14
N ILE A 151 -10.89 -2.09 -8.81
CA ILE A 151 -9.78 -1.26 -8.33
C ILE A 151 -9.42 -0.24 -9.41
N GLY A 152 -9.54 1.04 -9.09
CA GLY A 152 -9.04 2.12 -9.93
C GLY A 152 -7.64 2.54 -9.47
N VAL A 153 -6.68 2.59 -10.40
CA VAL A 153 -5.30 2.87 -10.08
C VAL A 153 -4.77 4.08 -10.84
N LEU A 154 -4.28 5.06 -10.09
CA LEU A 154 -3.47 6.15 -10.64
C LEU A 154 -2.01 5.69 -10.69
N THR A 155 -1.42 5.74 -11.86
CA THR A 155 -0.10 5.20 -12.20
C THR A 155 0.99 6.28 -12.19
N ASP A 156 2.24 5.86 -12.29
CA ASP A 156 3.40 6.69 -12.57
C ASP A 156 4.39 5.97 -13.50
N ARG A 157 5.63 6.46 -13.59
CA ARG A 157 6.64 5.89 -14.49
C ARG A 157 7.22 4.56 -14.00
N GLU A 158 7.16 4.28 -12.70
CA GLU A 158 7.61 3.03 -12.09
C GLU A 158 6.45 2.03 -12.00
N HIS A 159 5.29 2.50 -11.57
CA HIS A 159 4.07 1.72 -11.44
C HIS A 159 3.25 1.79 -12.72
N THR A 160 3.82 1.28 -13.81
CA THR A 160 3.15 1.19 -15.12
C THR A 160 2.09 0.11 -15.12
N PRO A 161 1.12 0.14 -16.05
CA PRO A 161 0.15 -0.96 -16.18
C PRO A 161 0.81 -2.34 -16.32
N SER A 162 1.93 -2.45 -17.05
CA SER A 162 2.70 -3.69 -17.19
C SER A 162 3.35 -4.13 -15.88
N ALA A 163 3.89 -3.20 -15.08
CA ALA A 163 4.48 -3.52 -13.77
C ALA A 163 3.39 -3.99 -12.78
N ILE A 164 2.22 -3.35 -12.81
CA ILE A 164 1.05 -3.74 -12.01
C ILE A 164 0.59 -5.15 -12.41
N ALA A 165 0.46 -5.43 -13.71
CA ALA A 165 0.07 -6.75 -14.21
C ALA A 165 1.06 -7.85 -13.77
N ARG A 166 2.37 -7.61 -13.91
CA ARG A 166 3.42 -8.54 -13.45
C ARG A 166 3.31 -8.83 -11.97
N ARG A 167 3.13 -7.81 -11.13
CA ARG A 167 2.94 -7.99 -9.69
C ARG A 167 1.71 -8.82 -9.37
N MET A 168 0.59 -8.57 -10.04
CA MET A 168 -0.63 -9.34 -9.83
C MET A 168 -0.45 -10.82 -10.20
N LEU A 169 0.17 -11.11 -11.35
CA LEU A 169 0.47 -12.48 -11.78
C LEU A 169 1.46 -13.17 -10.85
N GLU A 170 2.48 -12.46 -10.37
CA GLU A 170 3.47 -13.00 -9.43
C GLU A 170 2.80 -13.54 -8.15
N TYR A 171 1.78 -12.85 -7.64
CA TYR A 171 1.05 -13.26 -6.44
C TYR A 171 -0.26 -13.99 -6.72
N GLY A 172 -0.51 -14.41 -7.97
CA GLY A 172 -1.65 -15.24 -8.35
C GLY A 172 -3.01 -14.55 -8.39
N TYR A 173 -3.06 -13.23 -8.52
CA TYR A 173 -4.30 -12.45 -8.67
C TYR A 173 -4.74 -12.38 -10.13
N THR A 174 -5.08 -13.53 -10.73
CA THR A 174 -5.38 -13.67 -12.16
C THR A 174 -6.82 -13.36 -12.57
N GLN A 175 -7.72 -13.18 -11.61
CA GLN A 175 -9.16 -13.04 -11.84
C GLN A 175 -9.59 -11.66 -12.35
N TYR A 176 -8.66 -10.72 -12.51
CA TYR A 176 -8.97 -9.37 -12.96
C TYR A 176 -8.74 -9.19 -14.45
N LYS A 177 -9.65 -8.45 -15.08
CA LYS A 177 -9.43 -7.83 -16.38
C LYS A 177 -8.90 -6.42 -16.19
N MET A 178 -7.95 -6.00 -17.00
CA MET A 178 -7.34 -4.68 -16.96
C MET A 178 -7.87 -3.79 -18.08
N TYR A 179 -8.32 -2.60 -17.71
CA TYR A 179 -8.71 -1.54 -18.64
C TYR A 179 -7.75 -0.39 -18.44
N VAL A 180 -7.05 0.02 -19.50
CA VAL A 180 -6.07 1.11 -19.46
C VAL A 180 -6.57 2.28 -20.29
N GLY A 181 -6.54 3.47 -19.69
CA GLY A 181 -6.83 4.72 -20.37
C GLY A 181 -5.57 5.56 -20.49
N GLU A 182 -5.19 5.92 -21.70
CA GLU A 182 -4.03 6.74 -22.05
C GLU A 182 -4.50 8.08 -22.60
N HIS A 183 -3.85 9.17 -22.22
CA HIS A 183 -4.13 10.54 -22.71
C HIS A 183 -5.63 10.91 -22.66
N LEU A 184 -6.35 10.48 -21.64
CA LEU A 184 -7.80 10.70 -21.53
C LEU A 184 -8.15 12.19 -21.63
N GLY A 185 -9.09 12.51 -22.50
CA GLY A 185 -9.50 13.88 -22.84
C GLY A 185 -8.74 14.51 -24.00
N ASN A 186 -7.69 13.87 -24.53
CA ASN A 186 -6.97 14.35 -25.70
C ASN A 186 -7.58 13.75 -27.00
N PRO A 187 -8.26 14.53 -27.84
CA PRO A 187 -8.98 13.99 -28.98
C PRO A 187 -8.13 13.26 -30.02
N SER A 188 -6.81 13.54 -30.06
CA SER A 188 -5.89 12.96 -31.03
C SER A 188 -5.03 11.82 -30.47
N LYS A 189 -4.95 11.65 -29.14
CA LYS A 189 -4.07 10.68 -28.49
C LYS A 189 -4.79 9.75 -27.53
N GLU A 190 -6.05 10.05 -27.19
CA GLU A 190 -6.82 9.22 -26.26
C GLU A 190 -6.95 7.79 -26.79
N GLN A 191 -6.55 6.84 -25.94
CA GLN A 191 -6.71 5.43 -26.20
C GLN A 191 -7.26 4.73 -24.96
N VAL A 192 -8.21 3.81 -25.16
CA VAL A 192 -8.74 2.93 -24.11
C VAL A 192 -8.59 1.49 -24.58
N THR A 193 -7.87 0.70 -23.80
CA THR A 193 -7.54 -0.67 -24.14
C THR A 193 -8.03 -1.61 -23.05
N SER A 194 -8.59 -2.76 -23.43
CA SER A 194 -9.04 -3.83 -22.54
C SER A 194 -8.16 -5.06 -22.76
N LEU A 195 -7.55 -5.56 -21.70
CA LEU A 195 -6.46 -6.56 -21.74
C LEU A 195 -6.64 -7.61 -20.66
N SER A 196 -6.14 -8.84 -20.91
CA SER A 196 -5.76 -9.74 -19.83
C SER A 196 -4.51 -9.22 -19.12
N LEU A 197 -4.22 -9.75 -17.94
CA LEU A 197 -2.99 -9.37 -17.22
C LEU A 197 -1.74 -9.83 -17.98
N GLU A 198 -1.80 -11.01 -18.61
CA GLU A 198 -0.71 -11.57 -19.44
C GLU A 198 -0.39 -10.65 -20.63
N GLU A 199 -1.42 -10.22 -21.36
CA GLU A 199 -1.26 -9.27 -22.48
C GLU A 199 -0.66 -7.94 -22.00
N ALA A 200 -1.12 -7.42 -20.86
CA ALA A 200 -0.64 -6.16 -20.30
C ALA A 200 0.86 -6.21 -19.92
N THR A 201 1.41 -7.40 -19.57
CA THR A 201 2.85 -7.52 -19.27
C THR A 201 3.74 -7.32 -20.48
N GLN A 202 3.20 -7.47 -21.69
CA GLN A 202 3.94 -7.44 -22.96
C GLN A 202 3.80 -6.11 -23.70
N GLN A 203 3.08 -5.15 -23.13
CA GLN A 203 2.82 -3.85 -23.77
C GLN A 203 3.48 -2.71 -23.03
N ASP A 204 3.85 -1.67 -23.78
CA ASP A 204 4.21 -0.36 -23.28
C ASP A 204 3.00 0.56 -23.38
N PHE A 205 2.85 1.44 -22.40
CA PHE A 205 1.75 2.37 -22.32
C PHE A 205 2.26 3.81 -22.25
N SER A 206 1.63 4.68 -23.03
CA SER A 206 1.96 6.10 -23.08
C SER A 206 1.51 6.82 -21.79
N HIS A 207 2.22 7.86 -21.42
CA HIS A 207 1.82 8.73 -20.31
C HIS A 207 1.18 10.04 -20.79
N PRO A 208 0.19 10.57 -20.05
CA PRO A 208 -0.38 10.07 -18.78
C PRO A 208 -1.35 8.90 -19.01
N ASN A 209 -1.36 7.96 -18.06
CA ASN A 209 -2.32 6.86 -18.08
C ASN A 209 -2.90 6.58 -16.69
N CYS A 210 -3.97 5.82 -16.64
CA CYS A 210 -4.55 5.22 -15.45
C CYS A 210 -5.18 3.87 -15.83
N LEU A 211 -5.56 3.07 -14.85
CA LEU A 211 -6.22 1.80 -15.16
C LEU A 211 -7.35 1.47 -14.17
N ILE A 212 -8.25 0.61 -14.62
CA ILE A 212 -9.28 -0.03 -13.81
C ILE A 212 -9.09 -1.54 -13.93
N LEU A 213 -9.06 -2.22 -12.78
CA LEU A 213 -9.10 -3.67 -12.65
C LEU A 213 -10.51 -4.07 -12.22
N ASP A 214 -11.12 -5.04 -12.90
CA ASP A 214 -12.47 -5.50 -12.59
C ASP A 214 -12.56 -7.03 -12.65
N THR A 215 -13.16 -7.65 -11.64
CA THR A 215 -13.44 -9.09 -11.60
C THR A 215 -14.80 -9.46 -12.18
N ASN A 216 -15.71 -8.49 -12.30
CA ASN A 216 -17.08 -8.68 -12.78
C ASN A 216 -17.20 -8.43 -14.28
N TYR A 217 -16.15 -8.70 -15.05
CA TYR A 217 -16.19 -8.55 -16.49
C TYR A 217 -17.07 -9.64 -17.13
N HIS A 218 -18.36 -9.55 -16.94
CA HIS A 218 -19.24 -10.16 -17.91
C HIS A 218 -19.05 -9.37 -19.20
N GLU A 219 -18.73 -10.04 -20.29
CA GLU A 219 -18.57 -9.45 -21.61
C GLU A 219 -19.59 -8.35 -21.79
N LEU A 220 -19.13 -7.13 -21.99
CA LEU A 220 -19.95 -6.02 -22.47
C LEU A 220 -20.37 -6.39 -23.91
N ASN A 221 -21.15 -7.45 -24.01
CA ASN A 221 -21.78 -7.83 -25.25
C ASN A 221 -22.86 -6.78 -25.52
N THR A 222 -22.74 -6.14 -26.64
CA THR A 222 -23.56 -5.07 -27.20
C THR A 222 -25.03 -5.45 -27.44
N ASN A 223 -25.62 -6.26 -26.59
CA ASN A 223 -27.06 -6.53 -26.61
C ASN A 223 -27.52 -6.71 -25.17
N TYR A 224 -28.31 -5.77 -24.68
CA TYR A 224 -28.99 -5.89 -23.40
C TYR A 224 -29.68 -7.24 -23.25
N PRO A 225 -29.24 -8.12 -22.34
CA PRO A 225 -30.08 -9.24 -21.94
C PRO A 225 -30.84 -8.90 -20.67
N GLN A 226 -32.07 -9.32 -20.65
CA GLN A 226 -32.96 -9.23 -19.51
C GLN A 226 -32.32 -9.86 -18.27
N ILE A 227 -32.45 -9.16 -17.16
CA ILE A 227 -32.07 -9.63 -15.83
C ILE A 227 -32.93 -10.84 -15.47
N ASN A 228 -32.32 -12.01 -15.51
CA ASN A 228 -32.93 -13.21 -14.97
C ASN A 228 -32.39 -13.45 -13.55
N ILE A 229 -33.22 -13.13 -12.55
CA ILE A 229 -32.84 -13.12 -11.11
C ILE A 229 -32.72 -14.54 -10.51
N ASN A 230 -32.83 -15.60 -11.30
CA ASN A 230 -32.99 -16.97 -10.81
C ASN A 230 -31.91 -17.99 -11.24
N ASP A 231 -30.66 -17.59 -11.49
CA ASP A 231 -29.62 -18.58 -11.75
C ASP A 231 -28.57 -18.62 -10.67
N ASN A 232 -28.79 -19.49 -9.68
CA ASN A 232 -27.82 -19.93 -8.66
C ASN A 232 -26.83 -20.99 -9.20
N SER A 233 -26.53 -21.02 -10.47
CA SER A 233 -25.57 -21.96 -11.05
C SER A 233 -24.30 -21.23 -11.51
N CYS A 234 -23.37 -21.02 -10.60
CA CYS A 234 -21.99 -20.69 -10.94
C CYS A 234 -21.31 -21.97 -11.46
N SER A 235 -21.46 -22.29 -12.73
CA SER A 235 -20.65 -23.31 -13.39
C SER A 235 -19.31 -22.71 -13.80
N ILE A 236 -18.34 -22.81 -12.90
CA ILE A 236 -16.97 -22.37 -13.10
C ILE A 236 -16.25 -23.43 -13.94
N HIS A 237 -15.92 -23.08 -15.18
CA HIS A 237 -14.88 -23.79 -15.92
C HIS A 237 -13.53 -23.46 -15.30
N GLY A 238 -12.90 -24.48 -14.77
CA GLY A 238 -11.62 -24.61 -14.14
C GLY A 238 -10.58 -23.50 -14.34
N ASN A 239 -10.49 -22.60 -13.38
CA ASN A 239 -9.25 -21.99 -12.94
C ASN A 239 -9.40 -21.67 -11.46
N SER A 240 -8.43 -22.03 -10.67
CA SER A 240 -8.44 -21.90 -9.22
C SER A 240 -8.73 -20.46 -8.81
N CYS A 241 -10.02 -20.15 -8.57
CA CYS A 241 -10.35 -19.01 -7.73
C CYS A 241 -9.53 -19.18 -6.45
N LEU A 242 -8.54 -18.33 -6.21
CA LEU A 242 -7.92 -18.22 -4.91
C LEU A 242 -9.07 -17.92 -3.93
N LYS A 243 -9.57 -18.97 -3.26
CA LYS A 243 -10.56 -18.80 -2.19
C LYS A 243 -9.93 -17.81 -1.23
N LYS A 244 -10.70 -16.82 -0.79
CA LYS A 244 -10.27 -15.92 0.30
C LYS A 244 -9.61 -16.82 1.35
N GLY A 245 -8.29 -16.65 1.58
CA GLY A 245 -7.52 -17.56 2.41
C GLY A 245 -8.27 -17.79 3.71
N THR A 246 -8.63 -19.04 3.97
CA THR A 246 -9.27 -19.38 5.23
C THR A 246 -8.30 -19.03 6.34
N PHE A 247 -8.78 -18.38 7.39
CA PHE A 247 -8.01 -18.17 8.62
C PHE A 247 -7.53 -19.53 9.12
N GLY A 248 -6.22 -19.70 9.27
CA GLY A 248 -5.61 -20.99 9.59
C GLY A 248 -5.15 -21.77 8.33
N ILE A 249 -4.10 -21.27 7.69
CA ILE A 249 -3.46 -21.99 6.57
C ILE A 249 -2.86 -23.30 7.08
N PRO A 250 -3.19 -24.46 6.49
CA PRO A 250 -2.59 -25.75 6.89
C PRO A 250 -1.07 -25.74 6.76
N ASP A 251 -0.36 -26.35 7.73
CA ASP A 251 1.11 -26.37 7.74
C ASP A 251 1.71 -26.97 6.47
N GLN A 252 1.04 -27.99 5.90
CA GLN A 252 1.45 -28.67 4.66
C GLN A 252 1.36 -27.79 3.41
N ALA A 253 0.67 -26.66 3.50
CA ALA A 253 0.56 -25.70 2.39
C ALA A 253 1.81 -24.81 2.27
N PHE A 254 2.71 -24.85 3.24
CA PHE A 254 3.96 -24.08 3.23
C PHE A 254 5.13 -24.91 2.72
N THR A 255 6.02 -24.28 1.95
CA THR A 255 7.37 -24.79 1.70
C THR A 255 8.18 -24.68 2.96
N LEU A 256 8.81 -25.79 3.38
CA LEU A 256 9.55 -25.91 4.62
C LEU A 256 11.07 -25.85 4.39
N LEU A 257 11.83 -25.41 5.39
CA LEU A 257 13.27 -25.47 5.38
C LEU A 257 13.73 -26.92 5.47
N ASP A 258 14.36 -27.45 4.39
CA ASP A 258 14.83 -28.82 4.26
C ASP A 258 13.77 -29.89 4.64
N GLY A 259 12.48 -29.59 4.40
CA GLY A 259 11.39 -30.49 4.77
C GLY A 259 11.17 -30.65 6.29
N ARG A 260 11.76 -29.78 7.11
CA ARG A 260 11.71 -29.88 8.58
C ARG A 260 10.39 -29.39 9.16
N GLU A 261 9.43 -30.28 9.33
CA GLU A 261 8.11 -29.98 9.91
C GLU A 261 8.13 -29.36 11.31
N LYS A 262 9.21 -29.52 12.06
CA LYS A 262 9.36 -28.96 13.41
C LYS A 262 9.77 -27.48 13.41
N MET A 263 10.10 -26.91 12.25
CA MET A 263 10.58 -25.54 12.12
C MET A 263 9.50 -24.56 11.63
N ILE A 264 8.25 -25.01 11.53
CA ILE A 264 7.11 -24.13 11.28
C ILE A 264 6.29 -23.96 12.56
N THR A 265 5.83 -22.75 12.85
CA THR A 265 4.83 -22.51 13.89
C THR A 265 3.53 -23.19 13.48
N LYS A 266 3.13 -24.24 14.21
CA LYS A 266 1.94 -25.04 13.91
C LYS A 266 0.68 -24.19 13.85
N MET A 267 -0.23 -24.52 12.93
CA MET A 267 -1.42 -23.69 12.63
C MET A 267 -2.18 -23.25 13.89
N PRO A 268 -2.58 -24.11 14.84
CA PRO A 268 -3.30 -23.65 16.03
C PRO A 268 -2.48 -22.69 16.90
N ILE A 269 -1.17 -22.94 17.02
CA ILE A 269 -0.26 -22.08 17.78
C ILE A 269 -0.10 -20.73 17.06
N ARG A 270 0.04 -20.75 15.74
CA ARG A 270 0.14 -19.53 14.91
C ARG A 270 -1.07 -18.63 15.11
N LEU A 271 -2.29 -19.20 15.10
CA LEU A 271 -3.52 -18.41 15.27
C LEU A 271 -3.62 -17.80 16.68
N LEU A 272 -3.26 -18.54 17.71
CA LEU A 272 -3.22 -18.04 19.09
C LEU A 272 -2.10 -16.99 19.28
N THR A 273 -0.98 -17.15 18.58
CA THR A 273 0.09 -16.13 18.54
C THR A 273 -0.41 -14.82 17.94
N LEU A 274 -1.12 -14.86 16.81
CA LEU A 274 -1.70 -13.67 16.18
C LEU A 274 -2.74 -13.00 17.09
N GLN A 275 -3.53 -13.79 17.80
CA GLN A 275 -4.49 -13.27 18.78
C GLN A 275 -3.76 -12.60 19.96
N ALA A 276 -2.69 -13.20 20.50
CA ALA A 276 -1.89 -12.61 21.57
C ALA A 276 -1.21 -11.30 21.18
N LEU A 277 -0.85 -11.13 19.90
CA LEU A 277 -0.29 -9.89 19.33
C LEU A 277 -1.30 -8.74 19.19
N ASP A 278 -2.60 -9.00 19.33
CA ASP A 278 -3.70 -8.01 19.18
C ASP A 278 -3.64 -7.23 17.86
N LEU A 279 -3.34 -7.92 16.74
CA LEU A 279 -3.03 -7.34 15.43
C LEU A 279 -4.11 -6.40 14.85
N PRO A 280 -5.42 -6.55 15.12
CA PRO A 280 -6.43 -5.61 14.63
C PRO A 280 -6.19 -4.15 15.05
N ARG A 281 -5.49 -3.93 16.17
CA ARG A 281 -5.19 -2.60 16.73
C ARG A 281 -3.76 -2.13 16.44
N ARG A 282 -2.96 -2.97 15.78
CA ARG A 282 -1.55 -2.69 15.51
C ARG A 282 -1.35 -2.14 14.10
N HIS A 283 -0.17 -1.59 13.86
CA HIS A 283 0.18 -0.96 12.58
C HIS A 283 1.44 -1.56 11.99
N VAL A 284 2.42 -1.90 12.83
CA VAL A 284 3.73 -2.42 12.40
C VAL A 284 4.07 -3.66 13.19
N LEU A 285 4.16 -4.79 12.49
CA LEU A 285 4.59 -6.08 13.05
C LEU A 285 6.05 -6.37 12.65
N TRP A 286 6.88 -6.68 13.64
CA TRP A 286 8.17 -7.31 13.42
C TRP A 286 8.08 -8.80 13.73
N ASP A 287 8.51 -9.64 12.77
CA ASP A 287 8.60 -11.11 12.91
C ASP A 287 10.09 -11.50 12.95
N ILE A 288 10.63 -11.78 14.14
CA ILE A 288 12.06 -12.07 14.36
C ILE A 288 12.26 -13.59 14.41
N GLY A 289 13.00 -14.14 13.46
CA GLY A 289 13.19 -15.57 13.27
C GLY A 289 12.03 -16.20 12.51
N PHE A 290 11.68 -15.65 11.36
CA PHE A 290 10.50 -16.03 10.58
C PHE A 290 10.55 -17.45 9.97
N CYS A 291 11.73 -18.01 9.71
CA CYS A 291 11.99 -19.33 9.10
C CYS A 291 11.21 -19.54 7.79
N THR A 292 9.96 -20.04 7.84
CA THR A 292 9.08 -20.25 6.67
C THR A 292 8.25 -19.04 6.31
N GLY A 293 8.20 -18.01 7.15
CA GLY A 293 7.33 -16.85 7.02
C GLY A 293 5.86 -17.11 7.36
N SER A 294 5.54 -18.27 7.93
CA SER A 294 4.13 -18.67 8.15
C SER A 294 3.35 -17.71 9.04
N VAL A 295 3.97 -17.12 10.07
CA VAL A 295 3.33 -16.13 10.96
C VAL A 295 3.11 -14.82 10.21
N SER A 296 4.14 -14.32 9.54
CA SER A 296 4.07 -13.10 8.71
C SER A 296 3.01 -13.20 7.61
N ILE A 297 2.95 -14.34 6.90
CA ILE A 297 1.99 -14.58 5.81
C ILE A 297 0.56 -14.65 6.34
N GLU A 298 0.32 -15.41 7.40
CA GLU A 298 -1.00 -15.48 8.04
C GLU A 298 -1.44 -14.09 8.52
N ALA A 299 -0.53 -13.34 9.18
CA ALA A 299 -0.79 -11.97 9.63
C ALA A 299 -1.13 -11.04 8.46
N ARG A 300 -0.36 -11.10 7.35
CA ARG A 300 -0.56 -10.26 6.18
C ARG A 300 -1.92 -10.48 5.53
N LEU A 301 -2.35 -11.73 5.40
CA LEU A 301 -3.61 -12.07 4.77
C LEU A 301 -4.84 -11.73 5.64
N GLN A 302 -4.71 -11.83 6.95
CA GLN A 302 -5.80 -11.52 7.88
C GLN A 302 -5.89 -10.04 8.25
N PHE A 303 -4.75 -9.35 8.30
CA PHE A 303 -4.62 -7.95 8.69
C PHE A 303 -3.85 -7.14 7.64
N PRO A 304 -4.43 -6.95 6.44
CA PRO A 304 -3.71 -6.35 5.31
C PRO A 304 -3.36 -4.86 5.48
N HIS A 305 -3.82 -4.23 6.57
CA HIS A 305 -3.43 -2.88 6.97
C HIS A 305 -2.05 -2.82 7.63
N LEU A 306 -1.51 -3.97 8.08
CA LEU A 306 -0.23 -4.02 8.76
C LEU A 306 0.94 -3.78 7.80
N ARG A 307 1.92 -3.02 8.24
CA ARG A 307 3.29 -3.10 7.74
C ARG A 307 3.98 -4.24 8.47
N ILE A 308 4.55 -5.19 7.73
CA ILE A 308 5.22 -6.37 8.30
C ILE A 308 6.67 -6.39 7.84
N GLU A 309 7.60 -6.48 8.81
CA GLU A 309 9.02 -6.61 8.59
C GLU A 309 9.50 -7.92 9.23
N ALA A 310 9.99 -8.83 8.41
CA ALA A 310 10.40 -10.18 8.80
C ALA A 310 11.92 -10.31 8.77
N PHE A 311 12.52 -10.79 9.86
CA PHE A 311 13.97 -10.90 10.06
C PHE A 311 14.37 -12.37 10.25
N GLU A 312 15.43 -12.81 9.56
CA GLU A 312 15.94 -14.17 9.70
C GLU A 312 17.46 -14.20 9.46
N VAL A 313 18.17 -14.94 10.30
CA VAL A 313 19.62 -15.04 10.20
C VAL A 313 20.08 -16.01 9.10
N ARG A 314 19.24 -16.97 8.73
CA ARG A 314 19.56 -18.03 7.76
C ARG A 314 19.23 -17.58 6.35
N PRO A 315 20.23 -17.47 5.44
CA PRO A 315 19.99 -17.00 4.07
C PRO A 315 19.07 -17.92 3.27
N GLU A 316 19.03 -19.23 3.56
CA GLU A 316 18.18 -20.19 2.87
C GLU A 316 16.68 -19.89 3.04
N CYS A 317 16.31 -19.21 4.12
CA CYS A 317 14.92 -18.86 4.39
C CYS A 317 14.37 -17.74 3.49
N GLU A 318 15.23 -16.96 2.83
CA GLU A 318 14.81 -15.91 1.90
C GLU A 318 13.99 -16.45 0.73
N ALA A 319 14.53 -17.46 0.04
CA ALA A 319 13.83 -18.10 -1.06
C ALA A 319 12.50 -18.74 -0.62
N ILE A 320 12.50 -19.33 0.59
CA ILE A 320 11.34 -20.03 1.15
C ILE A 320 10.21 -19.06 1.47
N ILE A 321 10.49 -17.94 2.14
CA ILE A 321 9.44 -16.96 2.46
C ILE A 321 8.87 -16.35 1.18
N HIS A 322 9.70 -15.99 0.20
CA HIS A 322 9.25 -15.45 -1.08
C HIS A 322 8.39 -16.45 -1.87
N GLU A 323 8.74 -17.74 -1.89
CA GLU A 323 7.91 -18.78 -2.48
C GLU A 323 6.57 -18.90 -1.78
N ASN A 324 6.56 -18.93 -0.44
CA ASN A 324 5.35 -18.97 0.36
C ASN A 324 4.47 -17.72 0.18
N MET A 325 5.08 -16.52 0.11
CA MET A 325 4.36 -15.28 -0.17
C MET A 325 3.63 -15.34 -1.53
N ARG A 326 4.30 -15.81 -2.59
CA ARG A 326 3.69 -15.98 -3.91
C ARG A 326 2.60 -17.04 -3.89
N ARG A 327 2.87 -18.20 -3.29
CA ARG A 327 1.92 -19.33 -3.19
C ARG A 327 0.61 -18.95 -2.50
N HIS A 328 0.68 -18.09 -1.48
CA HIS A 328 -0.48 -17.69 -0.69
C HIS A 328 -1.05 -16.32 -1.08
N GLY A 329 -0.48 -15.64 -2.06
CA GLY A 329 -0.92 -14.33 -2.47
C GLY A 329 -0.78 -13.28 -1.36
N ALA A 330 0.38 -13.24 -0.69
CA ALA A 330 0.68 -12.35 0.43
C ALA A 330 1.79 -11.34 0.08
N PRO A 331 1.54 -10.35 -0.80
CA PRO A 331 2.53 -9.32 -1.15
C PRO A 331 2.80 -8.34 0.00
N GLY A 332 3.95 -7.67 -0.06
CA GLY A 332 4.24 -6.51 0.79
C GLY A 332 4.72 -6.84 2.20
N ILE A 333 5.37 -8.00 2.41
CA ILE A 333 6.17 -8.31 3.59
C ILE A 333 7.62 -7.88 3.30
N GLY A 334 8.20 -7.01 4.13
CA GLY A 334 9.62 -6.68 4.09
C GLY A 334 10.45 -7.85 4.63
N VAL A 335 11.44 -8.32 3.86
CA VAL A 335 12.27 -9.47 4.23
C VAL A 335 13.71 -9.03 4.44
N HIS A 336 14.26 -9.33 5.61
CA HIS A 336 15.60 -8.92 6.03
C HIS A 336 16.42 -10.14 6.45
N ILE A 337 17.44 -10.48 5.69
CA ILE A 337 18.34 -11.59 5.98
C ILE A 337 19.59 -11.07 6.66
N GLY A 338 19.93 -11.68 7.79
CA GLY A 338 21.10 -11.35 8.61
C GLY A 338 20.81 -11.43 10.11
N ASP A 339 21.84 -11.20 10.90
CA ASP A 339 21.66 -11.11 12.36
C ASP A 339 20.81 -9.89 12.73
N PHE A 340 19.66 -10.12 13.35
CA PHE A 340 18.78 -9.03 13.78
C PHE A 340 19.50 -7.96 14.62
N LEU A 341 20.47 -8.37 15.42
CA LEU A 341 21.22 -7.44 16.27
C LEU A 341 22.14 -6.50 15.47
N GLU A 342 22.61 -6.93 14.31
CA GLU A 342 23.54 -6.19 13.45
C GLU A 342 22.83 -5.53 12.27
N THR A 343 21.69 -6.09 11.84
CA THR A 343 20.94 -5.60 10.68
C THR A 343 20.44 -4.16 10.92
N PRO A 344 20.66 -3.22 9.98
CA PRO A 344 20.00 -1.92 9.98
C PRO A 344 18.49 -2.10 9.98
N LEU A 345 17.80 -1.39 10.87
CA LEU A 345 16.34 -1.52 10.95
C LEU A 345 15.68 -0.68 9.87
N PRO A 346 14.60 -1.16 9.26
CA PRO A 346 13.85 -0.43 8.25
C PRO A 346 12.97 0.65 8.91
N LEU A 347 13.64 1.58 9.59
CA LEU A 347 13.04 2.80 10.11
C LEU A 347 13.05 3.76 8.95
N GLY A 348 11.88 4.01 8.37
CA GLY A 348 11.79 4.89 7.24
C GLY A 348 12.26 6.31 7.53
N GLU A 349 12.82 6.93 6.51
CA GLU A 349 13.17 8.34 6.50
C GLU A 349 11.94 9.18 6.09
N GLY A 350 11.01 9.45 7.02
CA GLY A 350 9.83 10.25 6.68
C GLY A 350 8.99 10.69 7.88
N LEU A 351 8.43 11.90 7.80
CA LEU A 351 7.40 12.39 8.72
C LEU A 351 6.14 11.51 8.59
N GLY A 352 5.96 10.58 9.53
CA GLY A 352 4.78 9.71 9.61
C GLY A 352 5.06 8.21 9.65
N GLU A 353 6.31 7.75 9.64
CA GLU A 353 6.63 6.34 9.81
C GLU A 353 6.48 5.91 11.27
N ARG A 354 5.64 4.90 11.46
CA ARG A 354 5.30 4.39 12.78
C ARG A 354 6.36 3.41 13.25
N LEU A 355 6.71 3.50 14.52
CA LEU A 355 7.51 2.51 15.23
C LEU A 355 6.76 1.16 15.29
N PRO A 356 7.46 0.02 15.44
CA PRO A 356 6.80 -1.27 15.68
C PRO A 356 5.94 -1.19 16.95
N ASP A 357 4.74 -1.72 16.87
CA ASP A 357 3.79 -1.80 17.98
C ASP A 357 3.36 -3.25 18.27
N ALA A 358 3.83 -4.20 17.45
CA ALA A 358 3.75 -5.64 17.70
C ALA A 358 5.06 -6.31 17.28
N VAL A 359 5.57 -7.22 18.13
CA VAL A 359 6.79 -7.99 17.86
C VAL A 359 6.54 -9.46 18.18
N PHE A 360 6.80 -10.33 17.22
CA PHE A 360 6.84 -11.77 17.42
C PHE A 360 8.29 -12.25 17.39
N ILE A 361 8.66 -13.11 18.37
CA ILE A 361 9.98 -13.75 18.43
C ILE A 361 9.79 -15.24 18.20
N GLY A 362 10.06 -15.68 16.97
CA GLY A 362 10.00 -17.09 16.55
C GLY A 362 11.27 -17.86 16.88
N GLY A 363 12.41 -17.16 17.00
CA GLY A 363 13.71 -17.75 17.36
C GLY A 363 14.68 -16.70 17.92
N HIS A 364 15.46 -17.05 18.93
CA HIS A 364 16.36 -16.11 19.61
C HIS A 364 17.83 -16.53 19.65
N GLY A 365 18.15 -17.79 19.24
CA GLY A 365 19.54 -18.27 19.20
C GLY A 365 20.32 -18.16 20.53
N GLY A 366 19.62 -18.15 21.68
CA GLY A 366 20.22 -17.95 23.01
C GLY A 366 20.41 -16.49 23.42
N ARG A 367 20.18 -15.51 22.52
CA ARG A 367 20.43 -14.06 22.77
C ARG A 367 19.14 -13.26 23.00
N LEU A 368 18.16 -13.87 23.69
CA LEU A 368 16.84 -13.27 23.89
C LEU A 368 16.89 -11.90 24.56
N LYS A 369 17.70 -11.72 25.59
CA LYS A 369 17.84 -10.45 26.31
C LYS A 369 18.36 -9.32 25.39
N GLU A 370 19.36 -9.62 24.57
CA GLU A 370 19.93 -8.64 23.63
C GLU A 370 18.91 -8.26 22.55
N ILE A 371 18.16 -9.22 22.04
CA ILE A 371 17.06 -8.99 21.08
C ILE A 371 16.00 -8.09 21.71
N LEU A 372 15.52 -8.42 22.92
CA LEU A 372 14.54 -7.60 23.63
C LEU A 372 15.06 -6.20 23.91
N ALA A 373 16.31 -6.05 24.34
CA ALA A 373 16.94 -4.76 24.57
C ALA A 373 17.02 -3.90 23.29
N LYS A 374 17.28 -4.53 22.11
CA LYS A 374 17.24 -3.83 20.83
C LYS A 374 15.82 -3.46 20.43
N VAL A 375 14.85 -4.38 20.57
CA VAL A 375 13.43 -4.14 20.28
C VAL A 375 12.92 -2.94 21.07
N LEU A 376 13.20 -2.85 22.38
CA LEU A 376 12.69 -1.79 23.27
C LEU A 376 13.17 -0.37 22.89
N ARG A 377 14.27 -0.26 22.15
CA ARG A 377 14.71 1.07 21.64
C ARG A 377 13.76 1.65 20.60
N TYR A 378 12.95 0.81 19.99
CA TYR A 378 12.10 1.17 18.85
C TYR A 378 10.61 0.83 19.08
N LEU A 379 10.29 0.01 20.07
CA LEU A 379 8.92 -0.39 20.34
C LEU A 379 8.10 0.81 20.83
N ALA A 380 6.96 1.01 20.18
CA ALA A 380 6.03 2.07 20.58
C ALA A 380 5.49 1.84 22.01
N PRO A 381 5.20 2.89 22.78
CA PRO A 381 4.51 2.77 24.06
C PRO A 381 3.20 1.97 23.92
N GLY A 382 2.95 1.02 24.85
CA GLY A 382 1.83 0.07 24.74
C GLY A 382 2.04 -1.03 23.71
N GLY A 383 3.22 -1.11 23.11
CA GLY A 383 3.58 -2.17 22.17
C GLY A 383 3.66 -3.54 22.86
N VAL A 384 3.35 -4.59 22.11
CA VAL A 384 3.27 -5.98 22.59
C VAL A 384 4.40 -6.82 22.00
N ILE A 385 5.00 -7.68 22.84
CA ILE A 385 5.98 -8.68 22.42
C ILE A 385 5.42 -10.06 22.76
N VAL A 386 5.46 -10.98 21.79
CA VAL A 386 5.00 -12.36 21.95
C VAL A 386 6.12 -13.32 21.54
N MET A 387 6.33 -14.36 22.31
CA MET A 387 7.27 -15.44 22.02
C MET A 387 6.63 -16.80 22.27
N ASN A 388 6.90 -17.76 21.41
CA ASN A 388 6.52 -19.15 21.59
C ASN A 388 7.68 -19.93 22.22
N SER A 389 7.47 -20.51 23.40
CA SER A 389 8.44 -21.34 24.10
C SER A 389 8.02 -22.81 24.04
N VAL A 390 8.91 -23.67 23.55
CA VAL A 390 8.70 -25.13 23.49
C VAL A 390 9.41 -25.77 24.67
N LYS A 391 8.67 -26.50 25.53
CA LYS A 391 9.25 -27.36 26.55
C LYS A 391 9.66 -28.68 25.92
N ALA A 392 10.93 -28.86 25.59
CA ALA A 392 11.46 -30.15 25.16
C ALA A 392 12.43 -30.70 26.22
N PRO A 393 12.32 -32.01 26.61
CA PRO A 393 13.14 -32.61 27.68
C PRO A 393 14.65 -32.56 27.42
N LEU A 394 15.06 -32.34 26.18
CA LEU A 394 16.46 -32.34 25.72
C LEU A 394 17.01 -30.94 25.36
N VAL A 395 16.20 -29.87 25.50
CA VAL A 395 16.68 -28.51 25.18
C VAL A 395 17.45 -27.95 26.37
N LYS A 396 18.74 -27.74 26.20
CA LYS A 396 19.67 -27.21 27.23
C LYS A 396 19.30 -25.81 27.76
N THR A 397 18.47 -25.07 27.04
CA THR A 397 18.09 -23.69 27.38
C THR A 397 16.59 -23.62 27.62
N ASP A 398 16.21 -23.29 28.84
CA ASP A 398 14.82 -23.02 29.21
C ASP A 398 14.45 -21.60 28.72
N SER A 399 13.86 -21.54 27.54
CA SER A 399 13.45 -20.25 26.91
C SER A 399 12.44 -19.50 27.79
N HIS A 400 11.64 -20.18 28.60
CA HIS A 400 10.72 -19.56 29.54
C HIS A 400 11.48 -18.81 30.65
N ARG A 401 12.49 -19.46 31.23
CA ARG A 401 13.35 -18.83 32.24
C ARG A 401 14.09 -17.63 31.67
N LEU A 402 14.64 -17.75 30.47
CA LEU A 402 15.32 -16.63 29.80
C LEU A 402 14.37 -15.45 29.56
N TRP A 403 13.11 -15.73 29.22
CA TRP A 403 12.08 -14.72 29.07
C TRP A 403 11.78 -14.00 30.39
N ASP A 404 11.54 -14.75 31.46
CA ASP A 404 11.25 -14.20 32.81
C ASP A 404 12.40 -13.33 33.33
N GLU A 405 13.64 -13.80 33.16
CA GLU A 405 14.84 -13.07 33.56
C GLU A 405 14.95 -11.77 32.74
N ALA A 406 14.83 -11.84 31.42
CA ALA A 406 14.96 -10.70 30.54
C ALA A 406 13.83 -9.66 30.74
N CYS A 407 12.59 -10.10 30.88
CA CYS A 407 11.45 -9.20 31.16
C CYS A 407 11.62 -8.46 32.48
N ARG A 408 12.08 -9.16 33.53
CA ARG A 408 12.33 -8.55 34.85
C ARG A 408 13.44 -7.51 34.78
N GLU A 409 14.54 -7.82 34.12
CA GLU A 409 15.67 -6.91 34.00
C GLU A 409 15.39 -5.67 33.13
N LEU A 410 14.53 -5.85 32.12
CA LEU A 410 14.17 -4.80 31.17
C LEU A 410 12.89 -4.03 31.56
N GLY A 411 12.25 -4.39 32.69
CA GLY A 411 11.05 -3.70 33.19
C GLY A 411 9.79 -3.94 32.35
N LEU A 412 9.70 -5.08 31.65
CA LEU A 412 8.53 -5.43 30.86
C LEU A 412 7.41 -5.99 31.71
N GLN A 413 6.18 -5.55 31.51
CA GLN A 413 5.00 -6.09 32.16
C GLN A 413 4.59 -7.40 31.47
N GLN A 414 4.72 -8.52 32.16
CA GLN A 414 4.30 -9.82 31.65
C GLN A 414 2.81 -10.06 31.88
N GLU A 415 2.16 -10.70 30.89
CA GLU A 415 0.81 -11.27 31.06
C GLU A 415 0.88 -12.76 31.45
N PRO A 416 -0.20 -13.33 31.99
CA PRO A 416 -0.25 -14.76 32.30
C PRO A 416 0.04 -15.59 31.04
N PRO A 417 0.94 -16.58 31.14
CA PRO A 417 1.31 -17.40 29.98
C PRO A 417 0.16 -18.34 29.57
N LEU A 418 0.00 -18.54 28.25
CA LEU A 418 -0.96 -19.50 27.71
C LEU A 418 -0.25 -20.82 27.38
N HIS A 419 -0.62 -21.88 28.08
CA HIS A 419 -0.08 -23.22 27.87
C HIS A 419 -0.96 -24.03 26.93
N ILE A 420 -0.36 -24.66 25.92
CA ILE A 420 -1.07 -25.38 24.87
C ILE A 420 -0.41 -26.74 24.68
N GLN A 421 -1.22 -27.80 24.67
CA GLN A 421 -0.82 -29.17 24.33
C GLN A 421 -1.55 -29.57 23.06
N LEU A 422 -0.81 -29.92 22.01
CA LEU A 422 -1.34 -30.47 20.76
C LEU A 422 -0.94 -31.94 20.65
N ASP A 423 -1.87 -32.83 20.86
CA ASP A 423 -1.67 -34.31 20.79
C ASP A 423 -0.30 -34.77 21.33
N ASP A 424 0.48 -35.51 20.52
CA ASP A 424 1.81 -36.00 20.88
C ASP A 424 2.94 -34.98 20.75
N HIS A 425 2.63 -33.72 20.42
CA HIS A 425 3.64 -32.66 20.32
C HIS A 425 4.06 -32.16 21.70
N HIS A 426 5.28 -31.65 21.80
CA HIS A 426 5.74 -31.05 23.06
C HIS A 426 4.84 -29.85 23.43
N PRO A 427 4.55 -29.64 24.71
CA PRO A 427 3.81 -28.49 25.18
C PRO A 427 4.44 -27.19 24.73
N ILE A 428 3.63 -26.28 24.27
CA ILE A 428 4.04 -24.93 23.81
C ILE A 428 3.45 -23.92 24.79
N THR A 429 4.24 -22.94 25.19
CA THR A 429 3.80 -21.81 25.99
C THR A 429 3.91 -20.55 25.18
N ILE A 430 2.80 -19.82 25.03
CA ILE A 430 2.79 -18.48 24.46
C ILE A 430 3.04 -17.49 25.60
N LEU A 431 4.12 -16.75 25.50
CA LEU A 431 4.57 -15.74 26.44
C LEU A 431 4.29 -14.36 25.86
N LYS A 432 3.74 -13.45 26.66
CA LYS A 432 3.40 -12.09 26.23
C LYS A 432 3.89 -11.08 27.25
N ALA A 433 4.44 -9.97 26.77
CA ALA A 433 4.78 -8.80 27.56
C ALA A 433 4.37 -7.51 26.88
N ILE A 434 4.08 -6.48 27.68
CA ILE A 434 3.68 -5.16 27.23
C ILE A 434 4.75 -4.16 27.67
N TYR A 435 5.09 -3.25 26.78
CA TYR A 435 6.00 -2.16 27.05
C TYR A 435 5.22 -0.93 27.51
N ASN A 436 5.29 -0.63 28.79
CA ASN A 436 4.75 0.59 29.41
C ASN A 436 5.95 1.38 29.96
N PRO A 437 6.48 2.37 29.19
CA PRO A 437 7.64 3.16 29.57
C PRO A 437 7.39 4.04 30.79
#